data_8c38a1e4e5b79e14848dc18ba3ab2a8e
#
_entry.id   8c38a1e4e5b79e14848dc18ba3ab2a8e
#
_cell.length_a   1.000
_cell.length_b   1.000
_cell.length_c   1.000
_cell.angle_alpha   90.00
_cell.angle_beta   90.00
_cell.angle_gamma   90.00
#
_symmetry.space_group_name_H-M   'P 1'
#
loop_
_entity.id
_entity.type
_entity.pdbx_description
1 polymer ?
#
loop_
_entity_poly.entity_id
_entity_poly.type
_entity_poly.pdbx_seq_one_letter_code
_entity_poly.pdbx_strand_id
1 'polypeptide(L)'
;YAMGGEVRTALNIVCFPEQMDLNVLGEIMRGGAEKVQEAGGSLSGGHSIADDSVKYGLSVTGTVHPDRIWQNNTGRVGDLLILTKPLGTGILCAAHRVGEENPGGFQKAVESMMTLNKYASETARKYNIHACTDVTGFSFLGHLHEMMESGVSCHIWADQIPVFPGAVEAAEEFLITAAGQRNRNYLEQHVTFKDIPVSYTHLRAHETDSYL
;
A
#
# COMPACT_ATOMS: atom_id res chain seq x y z
N TYR A 1 5.02 -9.43 4.69
CA TYR A 1 4.60 -10.42 3.68
C TYR A 1 5.35 -10.24 2.36
N ALA A 2 5.62 -9.01 1.92
CA ALA A 2 6.35 -8.75 0.66
C ALA A 2 7.74 -9.42 0.61
N MET A 3 8.40 -9.57 1.76
CA MET A 3 9.69 -10.28 1.86
C MET A 3 9.54 -11.80 2.04
N GLY A 4 8.33 -12.37 1.93
CA GLY A 4 8.07 -13.78 2.19
C GLY A 4 7.97 -14.15 3.67
N GLY A 5 7.97 -13.17 4.59
CA GLY A 5 7.94 -13.38 6.03
C GLY A 5 6.56 -13.71 6.60
N GLU A 6 6.57 -14.15 7.85
CA GLU A 6 5.37 -14.43 8.66
C GLU A 6 5.41 -13.58 9.93
N VAL A 7 4.27 -13.03 10.31
CA VAL A 7 4.13 -12.21 11.52
C VAL A 7 4.31 -13.08 12.76
N ARG A 8 5.04 -12.57 13.75
CA ARG A 8 5.21 -13.21 15.07
C ARG A 8 4.62 -12.35 16.18
N THR A 9 5.04 -11.10 16.26
CA THR A 9 4.56 -10.17 17.27
C THR A 9 4.32 -8.79 16.68
N ALA A 10 3.46 -8.01 17.33
CA ALA A 10 3.25 -6.62 17.03
C ALA A 10 3.18 -5.77 18.31
N LEU A 11 3.58 -4.52 18.21
CA LEU A 11 3.39 -3.48 19.22
C LEU A 11 2.49 -2.40 18.66
N ASN A 12 1.51 -1.95 19.45
CA ASN A 12 0.72 -0.76 19.13
C ASN A 12 1.53 0.51 19.33
N ILE A 13 1.40 1.44 18.40
CA ILE A 13 1.87 2.82 18.56
C ILE A 13 0.65 3.70 18.31
N VAL A 14 0.26 4.50 19.29
CA VAL A 14 -0.93 5.34 19.18
C VAL A 14 -0.66 6.75 19.71
N CYS A 15 -1.03 7.75 18.91
CA CYS A 15 -1.20 9.12 19.36
C CYS A 15 -2.71 9.40 19.45
N PHE A 16 -3.17 9.98 20.56
CA PHE A 16 -4.59 10.16 20.78
C PHE A 16 -4.88 11.45 21.59
N PRO A 17 -5.89 12.25 21.16
CA PRO A 17 -6.28 13.45 21.88
C PRO A 17 -6.91 13.13 23.25
N GLU A 18 -6.44 13.82 24.31
CA GLU A 18 -6.94 13.58 25.67
C GLU A 18 -8.46 13.85 25.84
N GLN A 19 -9.00 14.74 25.00
CA GLN A 19 -10.42 15.13 25.08
C GLN A 19 -11.35 14.23 24.25
N MET A 20 -10.78 13.31 23.43
CA MET A 20 -11.57 12.41 22.59
C MET A 20 -12.09 11.22 23.40
N ASP A 21 -13.28 10.73 23.02
CA ASP A 21 -13.90 9.58 23.67
C ASP A 21 -12.98 8.33 23.58
N LEU A 22 -12.64 7.77 24.73
CA LEU A 22 -11.82 6.57 24.85
C LEU A 22 -12.46 5.33 24.21
N ASN A 23 -13.78 5.32 23.98
CA ASN A 23 -14.41 4.24 23.21
C ASN A 23 -13.87 4.20 21.76
N VAL A 24 -13.60 5.35 21.15
CA VAL A 24 -12.97 5.42 19.81
C VAL A 24 -11.59 4.78 19.84
N LEU A 25 -10.79 5.08 20.88
CA LEU A 25 -9.48 4.43 21.06
C LEU A 25 -9.64 2.91 21.22
N GLY A 26 -10.62 2.47 22.01
CA GLY A 26 -10.93 1.06 22.21
C GLY A 26 -11.22 0.32 20.89
N GLU A 27 -12.03 0.93 20.02
CA GLU A 27 -12.34 0.35 18.70
C GLU A 27 -11.14 0.30 17.76
N ILE A 28 -10.30 1.33 17.76
CA ILE A 28 -9.04 1.34 16.98
C ILE A 28 -8.11 0.20 17.44
N MET A 29 -7.91 0.08 18.75
CA MET A 29 -7.07 -0.95 19.36
C MET A 29 -7.62 -2.36 19.08
N ARG A 30 -8.95 -2.53 19.14
CA ARG A 30 -9.63 -3.79 18.82
C ARG A 30 -9.37 -4.18 17.37
N GLY A 31 -9.55 -3.25 16.40
CA GLY A 31 -9.31 -3.50 15.00
C GLY A 31 -7.86 -3.94 14.72
N GLY A 32 -6.89 -3.28 15.35
CA GLY A 32 -5.48 -3.67 15.26
C GLY A 32 -5.21 -5.06 15.83
N ALA A 33 -5.77 -5.36 17.00
CA ALA A 33 -5.62 -6.67 17.64
C ALA A 33 -6.19 -7.81 16.78
N GLU A 34 -7.39 -7.60 16.20
CA GLU A 34 -8.04 -8.56 15.29
C GLU A 34 -7.15 -8.85 14.06
N LYS A 35 -6.54 -7.82 13.48
CA LYS A 35 -5.65 -7.99 12.31
C LYS A 35 -4.34 -8.69 12.66
N VAL A 36 -3.77 -8.42 13.83
CA VAL A 36 -2.58 -9.16 14.30
C VAL A 36 -2.93 -10.64 14.54
N GLN A 37 -4.08 -10.91 15.11
CA GLN A 37 -4.56 -12.29 15.32
C GLN A 37 -4.83 -13.00 13.97
N GLU A 38 -5.50 -12.34 13.01
CA GLU A 38 -5.72 -12.85 11.65
C GLU A 38 -4.39 -13.18 10.96
N ALA A 39 -3.37 -12.35 11.17
CA ALA A 39 -2.02 -12.57 10.67
C ALA A 39 -1.33 -13.81 11.30
N GLY A 40 -1.85 -14.32 12.43
CA GLY A 40 -1.25 -15.40 13.18
C GLY A 40 -0.19 -14.95 14.18
N GLY A 41 -0.11 -13.64 14.45
CA GLY A 41 0.81 -13.06 15.42
C GLY A 41 0.17 -12.79 16.78
N SER A 42 0.96 -12.28 17.70
CA SER A 42 0.54 -11.88 19.04
C SER A 42 0.78 -10.38 19.24
N LEU A 43 -0.21 -9.69 19.78
CA LEU A 43 -0.04 -8.30 20.22
C LEU A 43 0.66 -8.30 21.59
N SER A 44 1.88 -7.78 21.67
CA SER A 44 2.75 -7.91 22.83
C SER A 44 2.87 -6.64 23.68
N GLY A 45 2.11 -5.60 23.35
CA GLY A 45 2.11 -4.33 24.05
C GLY A 45 2.12 -3.15 23.08
N GLY A 46 2.71 -2.04 23.51
CA GLY A 46 2.81 -0.84 22.70
C GLY A 46 3.11 0.41 23.52
N HIS A 47 2.90 1.57 22.90
CA HIS A 47 3.10 2.87 23.52
C HIS A 47 1.99 3.85 23.08
N SER A 48 1.54 4.69 24.01
CA SER A 48 0.56 5.75 23.74
C SER A 48 1.16 7.13 24.06
N ILE A 49 0.81 8.12 23.24
CA ILE A 49 1.28 9.51 23.36
C ILE A 49 0.05 10.41 23.26
N ALA A 50 -0.04 11.42 24.14
CA ALA A 50 -1.02 12.50 23.99
C ALA A 50 -0.64 13.36 22.78
N ASP A 51 -1.57 13.63 21.89
CA ASP A 51 -1.36 14.40 20.65
C ASP A 51 -2.69 15.07 20.25
N ASP A 52 -2.65 16.11 19.45
CA ASP A 52 -3.83 16.81 18.97
C ASP A 52 -4.62 16.05 17.90
N SER A 53 -4.02 15.00 17.33
CA SER A 53 -4.62 14.18 16.28
C SER A 53 -4.41 12.69 16.50
N VAL A 54 -5.39 11.89 16.06
CA VAL A 54 -5.27 10.44 16.12
C VAL A 54 -4.24 9.96 15.11
N LYS A 55 -3.25 9.21 15.59
CA LYS A 55 -2.32 8.44 14.76
C LYS A 55 -2.23 7.04 15.35
N TYR A 56 -2.36 6.05 14.50
CA TYR A 56 -2.28 4.65 14.92
C TYR A 56 -1.42 3.86 13.95
N GLY A 57 -0.63 2.95 14.50
CA GLY A 57 0.17 2.04 13.71
C GLY A 57 0.63 0.83 14.52
N LEU A 58 1.19 -0.12 13.80
CA LEU A 58 1.76 -1.34 14.38
C LEU A 58 3.25 -1.44 14.03
N SER A 59 4.09 -1.64 15.03
CA SER A 59 5.45 -2.11 14.82
C SER A 59 5.44 -3.63 14.79
N VAL A 60 5.62 -4.22 13.61
CA VAL A 60 5.45 -5.66 13.39
C VAL A 60 6.81 -6.34 13.27
N THR A 61 7.02 -7.39 14.06
CA THR A 61 8.17 -8.29 13.95
C THR A 61 7.72 -9.61 13.36
N GLY A 62 8.44 -10.05 12.34
CA GLY A 62 8.19 -11.32 11.67
C GLY A 62 9.46 -12.13 11.49
N THR A 63 9.31 -13.32 10.96
CA THR A 63 10.43 -14.22 10.63
C THR A 63 10.30 -14.75 9.21
N VAL A 64 11.44 -14.96 8.56
CA VAL A 64 11.54 -15.60 7.26
C VAL A 64 12.77 -16.52 7.26
N HIS A 65 12.67 -17.64 6.56
CA HIS A 65 13.83 -18.50 6.39
C HIS A 65 14.84 -17.83 5.46
N PRO A 66 16.16 -17.79 5.77
CA PRO A 66 17.16 -17.06 4.96
C PRO A 66 17.12 -17.42 3.47
N ASP A 67 16.91 -18.70 3.14
CA ASP A 67 16.87 -19.18 1.75
C ASP A 67 15.51 -18.91 1.06
N ARG A 68 14.56 -18.28 1.74
CA ARG A 68 13.20 -18.00 1.23
C ARG A 68 12.84 -16.51 1.29
N ILE A 69 13.84 -15.66 1.42
CA ILE A 69 13.65 -14.22 1.38
C ILE A 69 13.37 -13.81 -0.07
N TRP A 70 12.27 -13.12 -0.30
CA TRP A 70 12.01 -12.43 -1.56
C TRP A 70 12.67 -11.06 -1.51
N GLN A 71 13.54 -10.80 -2.47
CA GLN A 71 14.17 -9.50 -2.65
C GLN A 71 13.32 -8.67 -3.61
N ASN A 72 13.44 -7.35 -3.55
CA ASN A 72 12.69 -6.47 -4.44
C ASN A 72 13.41 -6.22 -5.79
N ASN A 73 14.71 -6.46 -5.90
CA ASN A 73 15.55 -6.09 -7.04
C ASN A 73 16.19 -7.29 -7.74
N THR A 74 15.56 -8.44 -7.75
CA THR A 74 16.08 -9.67 -8.36
C THR A 74 15.24 -10.17 -9.54
N GLY A 75 14.40 -9.30 -10.12
CA GLY A 75 13.61 -9.57 -11.32
C GLY A 75 14.47 -9.95 -12.53
N ARG A 76 13.92 -10.72 -13.45
CA ARG A 76 14.62 -11.28 -14.62
C ARG A 76 13.85 -10.98 -15.89
N VAL A 77 14.58 -10.95 -17.00
CA VAL A 77 13.95 -10.87 -18.34
C VAL A 77 13.03 -12.06 -18.56
N GLY A 78 11.81 -11.80 -18.98
CA GLY A 78 10.76 -12.80 -19.18
C GLY A 78 9.83 -13.00 -17.99
N ASP A 79 10.06 -12.34 -16.86
CA ASP A 79 9.15 -12.36 -15.73
C ASP A 79 7.84 -11.63 -16.04
N LEU A 80 6.75 -12.11 -15.44
CA LEU A 80 5.46 -11.45 -15.47
C LEU A 80 5.25 -10.67 -14.17
N LEU A 81 4.76 -9.44 -14.32
CA LEU A 81 4.36 -8.60 -13.19
C LEU A 81 2.92 -8.94 -12.76
N ILE A 82 2.73 -9.19 -11.48
CA ILE A 82 1.44 -9.49 -10.90
C ILE A 82 1.13 -8.48 -9.81
N LEU A 83 0.06 -7.71 -10.00
CA LEU A 83 -0.47 -6.79 -8.99
C LEU A 83 -1.61 -7.49 -8.24
N THR A 84 -1.49 -7.61 -6.92
CA THR A 84 -2.42 -8.41 -6.11
C THR A 84 -3.63 -7.63 -5.58
N LYS A 85 -3.59 -6.30 -5.68
CA LYS A 85 -4.69 -5.39 -5.28
C LYS A 85 -4.84 -4.28 -6.31
N PRO A 86 -6.06 -3.74 -6.53
CA PRO A 86 -6.24 -2.58 -7.41
C PRO A 86 -5.51 -1.33 -6.89
N LEU A 87 -5.17 -0.41 -7.80
CA LEU A 87 -4.60 0.89 -7.50
C LEU A 87 -5.69 1.95 -7.23
N GLY A 88 -5.31 3.06 -6.58
CA GLY A 88 -6.17 4.23 -6.38
C GLY A 88 -6.56 4.49 -4.93
N THR A 89 -6.05 3.74 -3.96
CA THR A 89 -6.37 3.90 -2.53
C THR A 89 -6.06 5.32 -2.05
N GLY A 90 -4.86 5.85 -2.33
CA GLY A 90 -4.44 7.18 -1.88
C GLY A 90 -5.30 8.30 -2.48
N ILE A 91 -5.67 8.19 -3.75
CA ILE A 91 -6.55 9.14 -4.42
C ILE A 91 -7.95 9.13 -3.81
N LEU A 92 -8.53 7.94 -3.60
CA LEU A 92 -9.86 7.81 -2.99
C LEU A 92 -9.88 8.32 -1.54
N CYS A 93 -8.80 8.10 -0.77
CA CYS A 93 -8.67 8.69 0.56
C CYS A 93 -8.53 10.23 0.50
N ALA A 94 -7.86 10.79 -0.50
CA ALA A 94 -7.78 12.23 -0.69
C ALA A 94 -9.14 12.83 -1.06
N ALA A 95 -9.88 12.21 -1.97
CA ALA A 95 -11.24 12.60 -2.35
C ALA A 95 -12.21 12.53 -1.14
N HIS A 96 -12.13 11.46 -0.34
CA HIS A 96 -12.93 11.31 0.88
C HIS A 96 -12.71 12.47 1.86
N ARG A 97 -11.46 12.90 2.07
CA ARG A 97 -11.16 14.02 2.99
C ARG A 97 -11.82 15.34 2.63
N VAL A 98 -12.09 15.56 1.35
CA VAL A 98 -12.72 16.80 0.86
C VAL A 98 -14.20 16.63 0.55
N GLY A 99 -14.77 15.45 0.80
CA GLY A 99 -16.19 15.16 0.58
C GLY A 99 -16.59 14.88 -0.88
N GLU A 100 -15.61 14.67 -1.77
CA GLU A 100 -15.79 14.43 -3.22
C GLU A 100 -15.59 12.94 -3.58
N GLU A 101 -15.91 12.06 -2.66
CA GLU A 101 -15.67 10.63 -2.84
C GLU A 101 -16.73 9.94 -3.72
N ASN A 102 -16.29 8.91 -4.45
CA ASN A 102 -17.19 7.86 -4.94
C ASN A 102 -17.43 6.86 -3.82
N PRO A 103 -18.63 6.81 -3.19
CA PRO A 103 -18.86 5.98 -2.00
C PRO A 103 -18.57 4.49 -2.22
N GLY A 104 -18.93 3.97 -3.40
CA GLY A 104 -18.68 2.57 -3.74
C GLY A 104 -17.20 2.26 -3.96
N GLY A 105 -16.45 3.21 -4.53
CA GLY A 105 -15.00 3.09 -4.72
C GLY A 105 -14.24 3.17 -3.40
N PHE A 106 -14.57 4.15 -2.56
CA PHE A 106 -13.95 4.32 -1.25
C PHE A 106 -14.19 3.10 -0.35
N GLN A 107 -15.42 2.57 -0.30
CA GLN A 107 -15.71 1.37 0.47
C GLN A 107 -14.86 0.18 0.04
N LYS A 108 -14.70 -0.05 -1.28
CA LYS A 108 -13.82 -1.11 -1.80
C LYS A 108 -12.35 -0.89 -1.46
N ALA A 109 -11.89 0.36 -1.46
CA ALA A 109 -10.54 0.69 -1.02
C ALA A 109 -10.33 0.37 0.47
N VAL A 110 -11.30 0.69 1.33
CA VAL A 110 -11.28 0.34 2.76
C VAL A 110 -11.24 -1.18 2.95
N GLU A 111 -12.08 -1.94 2.25
CA GLU A 111 -12.08 -3.40 2.29
C GLU A 111 -10.72 -3.99 1.86
N SER A 112 -10.12 -3.42 0.84
CA SER A 112 -8.79 -3.80 0.36
C SER A 112 -7.69 -3.48 1.39
N MET A 113 -7.74 -2.31 2.05
CA MET A 113 -6.83 -1.95 3.14
C MET A 113 -6.94 -2.92 4.32
N MET A 114 -8.16 -3.33 4.67
CA MET A 114 -8.40 -4.31 5.73
C MET A 114 -8.00 -5.74 5.35
N THR A 115 -7.83 -6.04 4.07
CA THR A 115 -7.43 -7.38 3.60
C THR A 115 -5.92 -7.55 3.72
N LEU A 116 -5.47 -8.51 4.54
CA LEU A 116 -4.04 -8.79 4.71
C LEU A 116 -3.39 -9.28 3.43
N ASN A 117 -2.19 -8.80 3.14
CA ASN A 117 -1.34 -9.33 2.07
C ASN A 117 -0.84 -10.76 2.33
N LYS A 118 -1.18 -11.33 3.50
CA LYS A 118 -0.94 -12.72 3.89
C LYS A 118 -1.39 -13.71 2.83
N TYR A 119 -2.62 -13.57 2.34
CA TYR A 119 -3.24 -14.51 1.40
C TYR A 119 -2.56 -14.49 0.03
N ALA A 120 -2.16 -13.31 -0.43
CA ALA A 120 -1.35 -13.17 -1.64
C ALA A 120 0.03 -13.82 -1.46
N SER A 121 0.70 -13.59 -0.32
CA SER A 121 1.98 -14.19 0.02
C SER A 121 1.90 -15.71 0.10
N GLU A 122 0.89 -16.27 0.76
CA GLU A 122 0.68 -17.73 0.86
C GLU A 122 0.45 -18.36 -0.53
N THR A 123 -0.25 -17.66 -1.41
CA THR A 123 -0.47 -18.10 -2.78
C THR A 123 0.83 -18.03 -3.60
N ALA A 124 1.56 -16.92 -3.50
CA ALA A 124 2.82 -16.70 -4.20
C ALA A 124 3.89 -17.74 -3.86
N ARG A 125 3.92 -18.22 -2.61
CA ARG A 125 4.86 -19.29 -2.18
C ARG A 125 4.73 -20.61 -2.96
N LYS A 126 3.64 -20.80 -3.70
CA LYS A 126 3.44 -21.99 -4.55
C LYS A 126 4.15 -21.87 -5.90
N TYR A 127 4.70 -20.70 -6.20
CA TYR A 127 5.35 -20.37 -7.45
C TYR A 127 6.79 -19.96 -7.24
N ASN A 128 7.56 -19.91 -8.33
CA ASN A 128 8.92 -19.40 -8.31
C ASN A 128 8.90 -17.87 -8.41
N ILE A 129 9.02 -17.19 -7.30
CA ILE A 129 9.03 -15.73 -7.21
C ILE A 129 10.47 -15.24 -7.32
N HIS A 130 10.76 -14.43 -8.32
CA HIS A 130 12.08 -13.84 -8.52
C HIS A 130 12.24 -12.52 -7.78
N ALA A 131 11.21 -11.68 -7.74
CA ALA A 131 11.21 -10.44 -6.98
C ALA A 131 9.82 -10.14 -6.41
N CYS A 132 9.75 -9.44 -5.30
CA CYS A 132 8.51 -9.01 -4.68
C CYS A 132 8.72 -7.71 -3.91
N THR A 133 7.75 -6.81 -3.95
CA THR A 133 7.69 -5.60 -3.14
C THR A 133 6.25 -5.30 -2.74
N ASP A 134 6.05 -4.48 -1.73
CA ASP A 134 4.75 -3.86 -1.44
C ASP A 134 4.67 -2.48 -2.11
N VAL A 135 3.47 -2.05 -2.42
CA VAL A 135 3.22 -0.73 -3.01
C VAL A 135 2.68 0.18 -1.92
N THR A 136 3.43 1.23 -1.60
CA THR A 136 3.14 2.19 -0.54
C THR A 136 3.33 3.64 -1.01
N GLY A 137 3.78 4.54 -0.15
CA GLY A 137 3.88 5.99 -0.40
C GLY A 137 4.79 6.43 -1.56
N PHE A 138 5.69 5.58 -2.03
CA PHE A 138 6.48 5.86 -3.26
C PHE A 138 5.76 5.50 -4.55
N SER A 139 4.49 5.11 -4.47
CA SER A 139 3.63 4.76 -5.59
C SER A 139 3.97 3.43 -6.29
N PHE A 140 3.04 2.99 -7.14
CA PHE A 140 3.25 1.81 -7.97
C PHE A 140 4.51 1.91 -8.84
N LEU A 141 4.68 3.04 -9.54
CA LEU A 141 5.84 3.21 -10.42
C LEU A 141 7.15 3.38 -9.66
N GLY A 142 7.12 3.98 -8.46
CA GLY A 142 8.31 4.12 -7.62
C GLY A 142 8.84 2.77 -7.15
N HIS A 143 7.98 1.93 -6.59
CA HIS A 143 8.36 0.59 -6.16
C HIS A 143 8.70 -0.32 -7.34
N LEU A 144 8.04 -0.15 -8.48
CA LEU A 144 8.41 -0.87 -9.69
C LEU A 144 9.79 -0.45 -10.20
N HIS A 145 10.14 0.83 -10.11
CA HIS A 145 11.48 1.31 -10.44
C HIS A 145 12.54 0.63 -9.57
N GLU A 146 12.32 0.50 -8.26
CA GLU A 146 13.20 -0.26 -7.36
C GLU A 146 13.38 -1.72 -7.83
N MET A 147 12.29 -2.36 -8.29
CA MET A 147 12.36 -3.73 -8.83
C MET A 147 13.20 -3.83 -10.10
N MET A 148 13.36 -2.73 -10.85
CA MET A 148 14.17 -2.68 -12.08
C MET A 148 15.66 -2.39 -11.82
N GLU A 149 16.09 -2.14 -10.59
CA GLU A 149 17.49 -1.91 -10.23
C GLU A 149 18.40 -3.12 -10.52
N SER A 150 17.83 -4.29 -10.78
CA SER A 150 18.56 -5.45 -11.32
C SER A 150 19.13 -5.24 -12.73
N GLY A 151 18.83 -4.09 -13.37
CA GLY A 151 19.25 -3.77 -14.73
C GLY A 151 18.28 -4.27 -15.82
N VAL A 152 17.05 -4.59 -15.45
CA VAL A 152 15.96 -4.94 -16.37
C VAL A 152 15.04 -3.75 -16.59
N SER A 153 14.23 -3.80 -17.65
CA SER A 153 13.14 -2.86 -17.93
C SER A 153 11.82 -3.61 -18.03
N CYS A 154 10.71 -2.91 -17.85
CA CYS A 154 9.40 -3.53 -18.01
C CYS A 154 8.49 -2.70 -18.92
N HIS A 155 7.52 -3.39 -19.52
CA HIS A 155 6.41 -2.78 -20.24
C HIS A 155 5.11 -2.97 -19.45
N ILE A 156 4.32 -1.90 -19.30
CA ILE A 156 3.06 -1.92 -18.59
C ILE A 156 1.97 -1.39 -19.52
N TRP A 157 0.93 -2.19 -19.70
CA TRP A 157 -0.27 -1.77 -20.39
C TRP A 157 -1.21 -1.10 -19.40
N ALA A 158 -1.48 0.17 -19.63
CA ALA A 158 -2.23 1.00 -18.72
C ALA A 158 -3.66 0.53 -18.46
N ASP A 159 -4.30 0.05 -19.51
CA ASP A 159 -5.66 -0.48 -19.52
C ASP A 159 -5.81 -1.84 -18.80
N GLN A 160 -4.70 -2.51 -18.53
CA GLN A 160 -4.68 -3.79 -17.83
C GLN A 160 -4.42 -3.68 -16.33
N ILE A 161 -4.12 -2.48 -15.84
CA ILE A 161 -3.93 -2.27 -14.40
C ILE A 161 -5.30 -2.17 -13.73
N PRO A 162 -5.61 -3.05 -12.77
CA PRO A 162 -6.83 -2.94 -11.99
C PRO A 162 -6.83 -1.67 -11.15
N VAL A 163 -7.93 -0.92 -11.17
CA VAL A 163 -8.10 0.35 -10.46
C VAL A 163 -9.44 0.33 -9.73
N PHE A 164 -9.51 0.94 -8.55
CA PHE A 164 -10.77 1.10 -7.84
C PHE A 164 -11.73 2.02 -8.62
N PRO A 165 -13.05 1.73 -8.59
CA PRO A 165 -14.05 2.62 -9.17
C PRO A 165 -13.96 4.03 -8.58
N GLY A 166 -14.07 5.05 -9.43
CA GLY A 166 -13.98 6.47 -9.03
C GLY A 166 -12.56 7.01 -8.85
N ALA A 167 -11.51 6.17 -8.90
CA ALA A 167 -10.15 6.65 -8.71
C ALA A 167 -9.59 7.37 -9.95
N VAL A 168 -10.00 6.97 -11.15
CA VAL A 168 -9.61 7.65 -12.39
C VAL A 168 -10.30 9.00 -12.48
N GLU A 169 -11.58 9.05 -12.21
CA GLU A 169 -12.40 10.26 -12.20
C GLU A 169 -11.86 11.27 -11.19
N ALA A 170 -11.56 10.83 -9.96
CA ALA A 170 -10.96 11.68 -8.94
C ALA A 170 -9.58 12.22 -9.36
N ALA A 171 -8.78 11.41 -10.07
CA ALA A 171 -7.50 11.86 -10.62
C ALA A 171 -7.68 12.89 -11.74
N GLU A 172 -8.73 12.81 -12.55
CA GLU A 172 -9.09 13.79 -13.58
C GLU A 172 -9.51 15.13 -12.97
N GLU A 173 -10.13 15.09 -11.80
CA GLU A 173 -10.50 16.28 -11.00
C GLU A 173 -9.34 16.82 -10.15
N PHE A 174 -8.12 16.30 -10.34
CA PHE A 174 -6.92 16.69 -9.58
C PHE A 174 -7.00 16.44 -8.07
N LEU A 175 -7.84 15.52 -7.62
CA LEU A 175 -7.90 15.07 -6.23
C LEU A 175 -6.71 14.13 -5.94
N ILE A 176 -5.51 14.70 -6.01
CA ILE A 176 -4.24 13.98 -5.95
C ILE A 176 -3.49 14.27 -4.65
N THR A 177 -2.60 13.35 -4.25
CA THR A 177 -1.79 13.53 -3.05
C THR A 177 -0.54 14.36 -3.32
N ALA A 178 -0.04 15.08 -2.32
CA ALA A 178 1.22 15.81 -2.43
C ALA A 178 2.42 14.88 -2.68
N ALA A 179 2.36 13.64 -2.16
CA ALA A 179 3.38 12.62 -2.40
C ALA A 179 3.46 12.23 -3.89
N GLY A 180 2.33 12.13 -4.56
CA GLY A 180 2.28 11.77 -5.96
C GLY A 180 2.99 12.74 -6.89
N GLN A 181 2.91 14.05 -6.62
CA GLN A 181 3.66 15.02 -7.41
C GLN A 181 5.18 14.85 -7.22
N ARG A 182 5.63 14.57 -5.99
CA ARG A 182 7.06 14.30 -5.73
C ARG A 182 7.52 13.03 -6.42
N ASN A 183 6.73 11.97 -6.35
CA ASN A 183 7.02 10.69 -7.00
C ASN A 183 7.10 10.86 -8.54
N ARG A 184 6.19 11.63 -9.14
CA ARG A 184 6.20 11.93 -10.56
C ARG A 184 7.50 12.63 -10.97
N ASN A 185 7.91 13.67 -10.25
CA ASN A 185 9.14 14.40 -10.54
C ASN A 185 10.37 13.50 -10.44
N TYR A 186 10.42 12.61 -9.44
CA TYR A 186 11.49 11.64 -9.27
C TYR A 186 11.57 10.65 -10.45
N LEU A 187 10.42 10.21 -10.95
CA LEU A 187 10.32 9.18 -11.98
C LEU A 187 10.45 9.72 -13.42
N GLU A 188 10.46 11.03 -13.62
CA GLU A 188 10.44 11.65 -14.95
C GLU A 188 11.55 11.15 -15.89
N GLN A 189 12.72 10.85 -15.33
CA GLN A 189 13.89 10.35 -16.09
C GLN A 189 13.90 8.82 -16.27
N HIS A 190 13.02 8.11 -15.58
CA HIS A 190 13.02 6.64 -15.51
C HIS A 190 11.82 6.00 -16.21
N VAL A 191 10.77 6.77 -16.47
CA VAL A 191 9.52 6.26 -17.05
C VAL A 191 9.15 7.02 -18.30
N THR A 192 8.93 6.32 -19.39
CA THR A 192 8.41 6.88 -20.63
C THR A 192 6.94 6.52 -20.77
N PHE A 193 6.07 7.52 -20.87
CA PHE A 193 4.66 7.35 -21.16
C PHE A 193 4.41 7.47 -22.65
N LYS A 194 3.69 6.51 -23.22
CA LYS A 194 3.32 6.50 -24.63
C LYS A 194 1.81 6.31 -24.78
N ASP A 195 1.15 7.26 -25.45
CA ASP A 195 -0.28 7.23 -25.77
C ASP A 195 -1.20 6.99 -24.56
N ILE A 196 -0.86 7.59 -23.40
CA ILE A 196 -1.57 7.40 -22.14
C ILE A 196 -2.21 8.71 -21.66
N PRO A 197 -3.51 8.72 -21.28
CA PRO A 197 -4.16 9.88 -20.68
C PRO A 197 -3.45 10.38 -19.42
N VAL A 198 -3.46 11.69 -19.20
CA VAL A 198 -2.78 12.32 -18.05
C VAL A 198 -3.32 11.81 -16.72
N SER A 199 -4.62 11.53 -16.60
CA SER A 199 -5.25 10.93 -15.41
C SER A 199 -4.59 9.62 -14.98
N TYR A 200 -4.23 8.77 -15.93
CA TYR A 200 -3.52 7.53 -15.67
C TYR A 200 -2.07 7.75 -15.21
N THR A 201 -1.42 8.82 -15.63
CA THR A 201 -0.08 9.17 -15.12
C THR A 201 -0.15 9.63 -13.68
N HIS A 202 -1.19 10.37 -13.31
CA HIS A 202 -1.45 10.77 -11.92
C HIS A 202 -1.77 9.57 -11.04
N LEU A 203 -2.73 8.74 -11.43
CA LEU A 203 -3.15 7.57 -10.67
C LEU A 203 -1.96 6.67 -10.25
N ARG A 204 -0.98 6.47 -11.13
CA ARG A 204 0.16 5.59 -10.89
C ARG A 204 1.25 6.19 -10.02
N ALA A 205 1.32 7.50 -9.94
CA ALA A 205 2.23 8.23 -9.08
C ALA A 205 1.68 8.44 -7.65
N HIS A 206 0.42 8.06 -7.38
CA HIS A 206 -0.33 8.45 -6.18
C HIS A 206 -0.85 7.29 -5.32
N GLU A 207 -0.13 6.16 -5.26
CA GLU A 207 -0.49 5.12 -4.31
C GLU A 207 -0.04 5.50 -2.91
N THR A 208 -0.98 5.41 -2.00
CA THR A 208 -0.93 5.56 -0.54
C THR A 208 0.09 6.54 0.05
N ASP A 209 -0.37 7.65 0.55
CA ASP A 209 0.22 8.16 1.78
C ASP A 209 0.05 7.08 2.84
N SER A 210 1.15 6.62 3.42
CA SER A 210 1.15 5.72 4.56
C SER A 210 0.55 6.44 5.76
N TYR A 211 -0.77 6.52 5.80
CA TYR A 211 -1.55 6.84 6.97
C TYR A 211 -2.41 5.62 7.27
N LEU A 212 -1.77 4.67 7.91
CA LEU A 212 -2.47 3.74 8.77
C LEU A 212 -2.75 4.42 10.08
#